data_c094ab0b4020e84e0ba46836e153916d
#
_entry.id   c094ab0b4020e84e0ba46836e153916d
#
_cell.length_a   1.000
_cell.length_b   1.000
_cell.length_c   1.000
_cell.angle_alpha   90.00
_cell.angle_beta   90.00
_cell.angle_gamma   90.00
#
_symmetry.space_group_name_H-M   'P 1'
#
loop_
_entity.id
_entity.type
_entity.pdbx_description
1 polymer ?
#
loop_
_entity_poly.entity_id
_entity_poly.type
_entity_poly.pdbx_seq_one_letter_code
_entity_poly.pdbx_strand_id
1 'polypeptide(L)'
;SKDALYWLDVSTIEDQFTSVRGKPGRALEQPEFDDLQQAVKLYKGDLLEGWFQDWCVYYRVRLREMFLDIVDKLLEYCEVNNLFDLGIEFGNIILGYDRARERTHQRIMRLYYTAGYRSAALQQYKICQQALREELEVKPSERTKKLYEQIMSDNLGPWDDLEVTNTGSNGDPFSGQLHKRLRRVEKLVRAQSMLQQRLDREIREIKSELETHL
;
A
#
# COMPACT_ATOMS: atom_id res chain seq x y z
N SER A 1 -35.95 -10.75 8.12
CA SER A 1 -36.09 -9.61 7.26
C SER A 1 -34.94 -9.61 6.24
N LYS A 2 -35.23 -9.89 4.95
CA LYS A 2 -34.23 -10.05 3.87
C LYS A 2 -33.79 -8.72 3.26
N ASP A 3 -34.22 -7.59 3.77
CA ASP A 3 -34.04 -6.25 3.19
C ASP A 3 -33.36 -5.26 4.14
N ALA A 4 -32.51 -5.75 5.05
CA ALA A 4 -31.63 -4.87 5.79
C ALA A 4 -30.47 -4.48 4.86
N LEU A 5 -30.46 -3.24 4.40
CA LEU A 5 -29.31 -2.61 3.74
C LEU A 5 -28.14 -2.56 4.75
N TYR A 6 -27.31 -3.59 4.74
CA TYR A 6 -26.05 -3.57 5.48
C TYR A 6 -25.08 -2.73 4.66
N TRP A 7 -24.75 -1.55 5.17
CA TRP A 7 -23.67 -0.75 4.65
C TRP A 7 -22.38 -1.21 5.34
N LEU A 8 -21.50 -1.86 4.59
CA LEU A 8 -20.20 -2.30 5.05
C LEU A 8 -19.15 -1.39 4.41
N ASP A 9 -18.26 -0.82 5.21
CA ASP A 9 -17.10 -0.06 4.78
C ASP A 9 -16.23 -0.86 3.78
N VAL A 10 -16.11 -2.16 4.00
CA VAL A 10 -15.43 -3.11 3.09
C VAL A 10 -16.06 -3.12 1.70
N SER A 11 -17.40 -3.23 1.59
CA SER A 11 -18.06 -3.25 0.29
C SER A 11 -17.86 -1.96 -0.48
N THR A 12 -17.86 -0.82 0.22
CA THR A 12 -17.59 0.47 -0.41
C THR A 12 -16.19 0.52 -1.03
N ILE A 13 -15.16 0.01 -0.35
CA ILE A 13 -13.80 -0.04 -0.88
C ILE A 13 -13.71 -0.98 -2.09
N GLU A 14 -14.33 -2.17 -2.01
CA GLU A 14 -14.36 -3.13 -3.13
C GLU A 14 -15.08 -2.57 -4.36
N ASP A 15 -16.21 -1.90 -4.17
CA ASP A 15 -16.99 -1.28 -5.25
C ASP A 15 -16.22 -0.13 -5.89
N GLN A 16 -15.64 0.76 -5.08
CA GLN A 16 -14.85 1.88 -5.57
C GLN A 16 -13.56 1.41 -6.28
N PHE A 17 -12.86 0.42 -5.73
CA PHE A 17 -11.72 -0.18 -6.41
C PHE A 17 -12.11 -0.76 -7.78
N THR A 18 -13.26 -1.44 -7.84
CA THR A 18 -13.76 -2.06 -9.07
C THR A 18 -14.15 -1.03 -10.12
N SER A 19 -14.77 0.08 -9.72
CA SER A 19 -15.22 1.16 -10.62
C SER A 19 -14.06 1.83 -11.36
N VAL A 20 -12.90 1.97 -10.69
CA VAL A 20 -11.70 2.62 -11.27
C VAL A 20 -10.62 1.63 -11.70
N ARG A 21 -10.95 0.34 -11.74
CA ARG A 21 -9.99 -0.71 -12.12
C ARG A 21 -9.48 -0.49 -13.54
N GLY A 22 -8.15 -0.46 -13.68
CA GLY A 22 -7.49 -0.24 -14.97
C GLY A 22 -7.47 1.22 -15.43
N LYS A 23 -8.13 2.14 -14.73
CA LYS A 23 -8.06 3.57 -15.00
C LYS A 23 -6.88 4.18 -14.23
N PRO A 24 -5.93 4.88 -14.87
CA PRO A 24 -4.86 5.56 -14.16
C PRO A 24 -5.43 6.76 -13.37
N GLY A 25 -4.80 7.11 -12.26
CA GLY A 25 -5.25 8.22 -11.40
C GLY A 25 -5.36 9.56 -12.13
N ARG A 26 -4.44 9.82 -13.06
CA ARG A 26 -4.45 11.03 -13.91
C ARG A 26 -5.67 11.14 -14.85
N ALA A 27 -6.38 10.05 -15.10
CA ALA A 27 -7.56 10.00 -15.95
C ALA A 27 -8.87 9.97 -15.16
N LEU A 28 -8.82 10.10 -13.83
CA LEU A 28 -10.00 10.21 -12.99
C LEU A 28 -10.72 11.52 -13.26
N GLU A 29 -12.05 11.48 -13.18
CA GLU A 29 -12.90 12.66 -13.18
C GLU A 29 -13.13 13.13 -11.73
N GLN A 30 -13.54 14.40 -11.55
CA GLN A 30 -13.78 14.97 -10.21
C GLN A 30 -14.77 14.14 -9.35
N PRO A 31 -15.92 13.66 -9.88
CA PRO A 31 -16.84 12.83 -9.09
C PRO A 31 -16.18 11.53 -8.61
N GLU A 32 -15.40 10.86 -9.47
CA GLU A 32 -14.68 9.64 -9.10
C GLU A 32 -13.64 9.91 -8.01
N PHE A 33 -12.92 11.05 -8.12
CA PHE A 33 -11.97 11.47 -7.08
C PHE A 33 -12.67 11.68 -5.74
N ASP A 34 -13.83 12.36 -5.73
CA ASP A 34 -14.60 12.62 -4.52
C ASP A 34 -15.09 11.32 -3.87
N ASP A 35 -15.58 10.37 -4.67
CA ASP A 35 -16.05 9.05 -4.21
C ASP A 35 -14.89 8.24 -3.63
N LEU A 36 -13.74 8.20 -4.30
CA LEU A 36 -12.55 7.53 -3.80
C LEU A 36 -12.03 8.16 -2.51
N GLN A 37 -12.05 9.49 -2.42
CA GLN A 37 -11.65 10.19 -1.19
C GLN A 37 -12.56 9.83 -0.01
N GLN A 38 -13.88 9.68 -0.26
CA GLN A 38 -14.81 9.23 0.77
C GLN A 38 -14.50 7.79 1.20
N ALA A 39 -14.23 6.90 0.26
CA ALA A 39 -13.85 5.52 0.56
C ALA A 39 -12.58 5.44 1.42
N VAL A 40 -11.57 6.27 1.13
CA VAL A 40 -10.35 6.36 1.95
C VAL A 40 -10.66 6.83 3.38
N LYS A 41 -11.57 7.78 3.57
CA LYS A 41 -11.98 8.25 4.91
C LYS A 41 -12.69 7.18 5.74
N LEU A 42 -13.32 6.21 5.10
CA LEU A 42 -14.00 5.10 5.77
C LEU A 42 -13.04 4.02 6.26
N TYR A 43 -11.90 3.86 5.61
CA TYR A 43 -10.89 2.88 6.00
C TYR A 43 -10.17 3.33 7.29
N LYS A 44 -10.58 2.78 8.44
CA LYS A 44 -10.07 3.17 9.76
C LYS A 44 -8.90 2.32 10.26
N GLY A 45 -8.54 1.28 9.54
CA GLY A 45 -7.49 0.33 9.89
C GLY A 45 -7.74 -1.05 9.31
N ASP A 46 -6.95 -2.00 9.74
CA ASP A 46 -7.03 -3.37 9.23
C ASP A 46 -8.34 -4.06 9.60
N LEU A 47 -8.90 -4.78 8.62
CA LEU A 47 -10.11 -5.58 8.83
C LEU A 47 -9.89 -6.62 9.94
N LEU A 48 -10.80 -6.65 10.91
CA LEU A 48 -10.81 -7.62 12.02
C LEU A 48 -9.45 -7.67 12.75
N GLU A 49 -8.96 -6.52 13.18
CA GLU A 49 -7.73 -6.42 13.94
C GLU A 49 -7.80 -7.34 15.18
N GLY A 50 -6.75 -8.13 15.39
CA GLY A 50 -6.73 -9.14 16.47
C GLY A 50 -7.29 -10.52 16.13
N TRP A 51 -7.90 -10.72 14.95
CA TRP A 51 -8.32 -12.04 14.47
C TRP A 51 -7.24 -12.66 13.58
N PHE A 52 -6.76 -13.85 13.95
CA PHE A 52 -5.61 -14.50 13.28
C PHE A 52 -6.00 -15.72 12.44
N GLN A 53 -7.28 -15.90 12.14
CA GLN A 53 -7.74 -16.99 11.28
C GLN A 53 -7.28 -16.76 9.84
N ASP A 54 -6.89 -17.81 9.13
CA ASP A 54 -6.28 -17.74 7.78
C ASP A 54 -7.10 -16.92 6.80
N TRP A 55 -8.44 -17.07 6.80
CA TRP A 55 -9.33 -16.31 5.95
C TRP A 55 -9.32 -14.79 6.27
N CYS A 56 -9.22 -14.41 7.56
CA CYS A 56 -9.13 -12.99 7.95
C CYS A 56 -7.84 -12.37 7.46
N VAL A 57 -6.72 -13.08 7.56
CA VAL A 57 -5.41 -12.60 7.08
C VAL A 57 -5.44 -12.36 5.57
N TYR A 58 -6.03 -13.30 4.82
CA TYR A 58 -6.17 -13.15 3.37
C TYR A 58 -7.00 -11.93 2.98
N TYR A 59 -8.18 -11.78 3.58
CA TYR A 59 -9.07 -10.63 3.30
C TYR A 59 -8.45 -9.30 3.71
N ARG A 60 -7.76 -9.25 4.85
CA ARG A 60 -7.06 -8.07 5.33
C ARG A 60 -6.00 -7.60 4.35
N VAL A 61 -5.15 -8.52 3.88
CA VAL A 61 -4.11 -8.20 2.91
C VAL A 61 -4.73 -7.70 1.60
N ARG A 62 -5.76 -8.39 1.11
CA ARG A 62 -6.45 -8.00 -0.12
C ARG A 62 -7.08 -6.60 -0.03
N LEU A 63 -7.78 -6.30 1.08
CA LEU A 63 -8.38 -4.99 1.28
C LEU A 63 -7.34 -3.88 1.40
N ARG A 64 -6.24 -4.15 2.09
CA ARG A 64 -5.12 -3.21 2.18
C ARG A 64 -4.53 -2.92 0.80
N GLU A 65 -4.36 -3.91 -0.06
CA GLU A 65 -3.89 -3.72 -1.43
C GLU A 65 -4.85 -2.84 -2.24
N MET A 66 -6.15 -3.12 -2.19
CA MET A 66 -7.17 -2.31 -2.85
C MET A 66 -7.16 -0.86 -2.34
N PHE A 67 -7.09 -0.69 -1.02
CA PHE A 67 -7.00 0.61 -0.38
C PHE A 67 -5.76 1.39 -0.86
N LEU A 68 -4.58 0.76 -0.86
CA LEU A 68 -3.34 1.40 -1.30
C LEU A 68 -3.34 1.73 -2.80
N ASP A 69 -4.00 0.91 -3.65
CA ASP A 69 -4.19 1.24 -5.08
C ASP A 69 -5.10 2.46 -5.26
N ILE A 70 -6.19 2.55 -4.49
CA ILE A 70 -7.06 3.72 -4.48
C ILE A 70 -6.26 4.98 -4.07
N VAL A 71 -5.50 4.91 -2.97
CA VAL A 71 -4.71 6.04 -2.47
C VAL A 71 -3.64 6.46 -3.48
N ASP A 72 -3.00 5.50 -4.17
CA ASP A 72 -2.02 5.79 -5.21
C ASP A 72 -2.63 6.51 -6.42
N LYS A 73 -3.86 6.15 -6.82
CA LYS A 73 -4.63 6.85 -7.88
C LYS A 73 -5.02 8.27 -7.45
N LEU A 74 -5.44 8.44 -6.20
CA LEU A 74 -5.74 9.78 -5.65
C LEU A 74 -4.49 10.66 -5.62
N LEU A 75 -3.35 10.10 -5.24
CA LEU A 75 -2.07 10.81 -5.28
C LEU A 75 -1.73 11.22 -6.73
N GLU A 76 -1.89 10.32 -7.71
CA GLU A 76 -1.64 10.62 -9.12
C GLU A 76 -2.58 11.72 -9.66
N TYR A 77 -3.85 11.69 -9.26
CA TYR A 77 -4.80 12.76 -9.59
C TYR A 77 -4.36 14.12 -9.02
N CYS A 78 -3.92 14.13 -7.77
CA CYS A 78 -3.44 15.35 -7.11
C CYS A 78 -2.20 15.94 -7.79
N GLU A 79 -1.29 15.11 -8.28
CA GLU A 79 -0.10 15.56 -9.03
C GLU A 79 -0.46 16.31 -10.29
N VAL A 80 -1.40 15.78 -11.08
CA VAL A 80 -1.83 16.38 -12.35
C VAL A 80 -2.64 17.67 -12.12
N ASN A 81 -3.46 17.69 -11.08
CA ASN A 81 -4.34 18.82 -10.77
C ASN A 81 -3.73 19.85 -9.82
N ASN A 82 -2.43 19.72 -9.47
CA ASN A 82 -1.71 20.62 -8.57
C ASN A 82 -2.33 20.75 -7.16
N LEU A 83 -2.97 19.69 -6.67
CA LEU A 83 -3.53 19.60 -5.33
C LEU A 83 -2.45 19.14 -4.34
N PHE A 84 -1.43 19.99 -4.14
CA PHE A 84 -0.18 19.63 -3.47
C PHE A 84 -0.38 19.08 -2.06
N ASP A 85 -1.15 19.78 -1.22
CA ASP A 85 -1.35 19.41 0.19
C ASP A 85 -2.06 18.05 0.30
N LEU A 86 -3.12 17.82 -0.49
CA LEU A 86 -3.82 16.54 -0.54
C LEU A 86 -2.93 15.42 -1.09
N GLY A 87 -2.13 15.71 -2.11
CA GLY A 87 -1.19 14.75 -2.64
C GLY A 87 -0.15 14.32 -1.61
N ILE A 88 0.37 15.26 -0.82
CA ILE A 88 1.30 14.98 0.28
C ILE A 88 0.61 14.12 1.36
N GLU A 89 -0.65 14.41 1.69
CA GLU A 89 -1.44 13.63 2.64
C GLU A 89 -1.61 12.18 2.16
N PHE A 90 -2.02 11.97 0.90
CA PHE A 90 -2.14 10.63 0.33
C PHE A 90 -0.79 9.90 0.26
N GLY A 91 0.28 10.60 -0.11
CA GLY A 91 1.62 10.03 -0.08
C GLY A 91 2.02 9.57 1.32
N ASN A 92 1.74 10.35 2.35
CA ASN A 92 2.01 9.98 3.74
C ASN A 92 1.18 8.80 4.22
N ILE A 93 -0.08 8.66 3.77
CA ILE A 93 -0.88 7.46 4.04
C ILE A 93 -0.18 6.22 3.48
N ILE A 94 0.30 6.26 2.24
CA ILE A 94 1.04 5.14 1.64
C ILE A 94 2.30 4.81 2.44
N LEU A 95 3.08 5.82 2.83
CA LEU A 95 4.30 5.63 3.63
C LEU A 95 4.02 5.13 5.05
N GLY A 96 2.83 5.33 5.57
CA GLY A 96 2.37 4.73 6.84
C GLY A 96 2.31 3.20 6.77
N TYR A 97 2.04 2.63 5.60
CA TYR A 97 2.00 1.17 5.37
C TYR A 97 3.33 0.60 4.85
N ASP A 98 4.10 1.40 4.09
CA ASP A 98 5.40 1.01 3.54
C ASP A 98 6.35 2.22 3.56
N ARG A 99 7.10 2.33 4.64
CA ARG A 99 8.04 3.44 4.87
C ARG A 99 9.21 3.45 3.88
N ALA A 100 9.56 2.29 3.31
CA ALA A 100 10.66 2.16 2.36
C ALA A 100 10.22 2.30 0.90
N ARG A 101 8.98 2.71 0.61
CA ARG A 101 8.46 2.89 -0.74
C ARG A 101 9.08 4.12 -1.41
N GLU A 102 10.25 3.93 -2.00
CA GLU A 102 11.10 4.99 -2.55
C GLU A 102 10.38 5.85 -3.60
N ARG A 103 9.56 5.23 -4.46
CA ARG A 103 8.76 5.96 -5.46
C ARG A 103 7.81 6.98 -4.82
N THR A 104 7.17 6.65 -3.71
CA THR A 104 6.27 7.57 -3.00
C THR A 104 7.04 8.74 -2.40
N HIS A 105 8.23 8.49 -1.84
CA HIS A 105 9.10 9.58 -1.38
C HIS A 105 9.48 10.54 -2.52
N GLN A 106 9.83 10.02 -3.70
CA GLN A 106 10.15 10.85 -4.87
C GLN A 106 8.96 11.74 -5.25
N ARG A 107 7.73 11.19 -5.25
CA ARG A 107 6.51 11.94 -5.56
C ARG A 107 6.26 13.06 -4.53
N ILE A 108 6.36 12.76 -3.24
CA ILE A 108 6.22 13.75 -2.17
C ILE A 108 7.31 14.84 -2.26
N MET A 109 8.55 14.48 -2.58
CA MET A 109 9.63 15.46 -2.80
C MET A 109 9.28 16.43 -3.92
N ARG A 110 8.72 15.95 -5.03
CA ARG A 110 8.29 16.79 -6.15
C ARG A 110 7.11 17.66 -5.76
N LEU A 111 6.10 17.12 -5.08
CA LEU A 111 4.95 17.90 -4.59
C LEU A 111 5.39 19.06 -3.68
N TYR A 112 6.25 18.79 -2.70
CA TYR A 112 6.81 19.85 -1.85
C TYR A 112 7.56 20.90 -2.65
N TYR A 113 8.40 20.49 -3.59
CA TYR A 113 9.18 21.42 -4.40
C TYR A 113 8.27 22.30 -5.27
N THR A 114 7.29 21.69 -5.97
CA THR A 114 6.34 22.40 -6.84
C THR A 114 5.45 23.36 -6.04
N ALA A 115 5.10 23.00 -4.80
CA ALA A 115 4.39 23.88 -3.86
C ALA A 115 5.27 25.03 -3.29
N GLY A 116 6.57 25.08 -3.64
CA GLY A 116 7.52 26.08 -3.12
C GLY A 116 8.16 25.71 -1.79
N TYR A 117 7.89 24.54 -1.23
CA TYR A 117 8.44 24.05 0.04
C TYR A 117 9.74 23.26 -0.16
N ARG A 118 10.75 23.91 -0.78
CA ARG A 118 12.03 23.28 -1.11
C ARG A 118 12.70 22.61 0.09
N SER A 119 12.68 23.25 1.25
CA SER A 119 13.28 22.70 2.47
C SER A 119 12.62 21.39 2.90
N ALA A 120 11.29 21.31 2.79
CA ALA A 120 10.53 20.09 3.08
C ALA A 120 10.85 18.97 2.07
N ALA A 121 11.00 19.31 0.79
CA ALA A 121 11.42 18.37 -0.24
C ALA A 121 12.80 17.74 0.06
N LEU A 122 13.77 18.55 0.46
CA LEU A 122 15.10 18.07 0.86
C LEU A 122 15.07 17.24 2.16
N GLN A 123 14.21 17.60 3.09
CA GLN A 123 13.99 16.80 4.30
C GLN A 123 13.37 15.44 4.00
N GLN A 124 12.42 15.37 3.05
CA GLN A 124 11.79 14.12 2.61
C GLN A 124 12.81 13.13 2.04
N TYR A 125 13.86 13.60 1.36
CA TYR A 125 14.96 12.74 0.93
C TYR A 125 15.69 12.08 2.12
N LYS A 126 15.95 12.83 3.20
CA LYS A 126 16.59 12.28 4.40
C LYS A 126 15.73 11.21 5.07
N ILE A 127 14.41 11.44 5.12
CA ILE A 127 13.44 10.46 5.63
C ILE A 127 13.47 9.19 4.77
N CYS A 128 13.48 9.33 3.44
CA CYS A 128 13.62 8.22 2.51
C CYS A 128 14.91 7.42 2.75
N GLN A 129 16.04 8.11 2.86
CA GLN A 129 17.34 7.49 3.10
C GLN A 129 17.36 6.70 4.41
N GLN A 130 16.76 7.25 5.46
CA GLN A 130 16.67 6.58 6.75
C GLN A 130 15.78 5.35 6.68
N ALA A 131 14.59 5.44 6.08
CA ALA A 131 13.66 4.33 5.93
C ALA A 131 14.26 3.17 5.11
N LEU A 132 14.91 3.47 3.99
CA LEU A 132 15.59 2.47 3.16
C LEU A 132 16.72 1.77 3.90
N ARG A 133 17.47 2.49 4.73
CA ARG A 133 18.56 1.91 5.54
C ARG A 133 18.01 1.04 6.67
N GLU A 134 16.95 1.49 7.36
CA GLU A 134 16.38 0.77 8.50
C GLU A 134 15.63 -0.51 8.09
N GLU A 135 14.87 -0.46 6.99
CA GLU A 135 13.99 -1.57 6.61
C GLU A 135 14.60 -2.53 5.59
N LEU A 136 15.49 -2.03 4.73
CA LEU A 136 16.03 -2.80 3.60
C LEU A 136 17.57 -2.87 3.58
N GLU A 137 18.26 -2.12 4.45
CA GLU A 137 19.71 -2.01 4.50
C GLU A 137 20.35 -1.52 3.16
N VAL A 138 19.57 -0.75 2.37
CA VAL A 138 20.03 -0.22 1.08
C VAL A 138 20.15 1.29 1.08
N LYS A 139 20.89 1.82 0.08
CA LYS A 139 20.97 3.25 -0.20
C LYS A 139 19.85 3.64 -1.19
N PRO A 140 19.44 4.94 -1.22
CA PRO A 140 18.56 5.45 -2.27
C PRO A 140 19.11 5.17 -3.67
N SER A 141 18.22 4.90 -4.61
CA SER A 141 18.54 4.70 -6.01
C SER A 141 19.18 5.95 -6.63
N GLU A 142 19.93 5.77 -7.72
CA GLU A 142 20.51 6.90 -8.46
C GLU A 142 19.45 7.92 -8.92
N ARG A 143 18.24 7.45 -9.21
CA ARG A 143 17.11 8.29 -9.57
C ARG A 143 16.70 9.22 -8.42
N THR A 144 16.62 8.70 -7.21
CA THR A 144 16.26 9.49 -6.01
C THR A 144 17.37 10.50 -5.66
N LYS A 145 18.64 10.09 -5.80
CA LYS A 145 19.77 11.01 -5.59
C LYS A 145 19.75 12.15 -6.61
N LYS A 146 19.53 11.81 -7.89
CA LYS A 146 19.45 12.80 -8.96
C LYS A 146 18.30 13.79 -8.73
N LEU A 147 17.14 13.31 -8.29
CA LEU A 147 16.02 14.17 -7.91
C LEU A 147 16.40 15.12 -6.76
N TYR A 148 17.07 14.61 -5.73
CA TYR A 148 17.56 15.44 -4.63
C TYR A 148 18.54 16.52 -5.11
N GLU A 149 19.49 16.18 -5.99
CA GLU A 149 20.44 17.13 -6.58
C GLU A 149 19.75 18.19 -7.44
N GLN A 150 18.76 17.80 -8.23
CA GLN A 150 17.94 18.73 -9.02
C GLN A 150 17.18 19.73 -8.11
N ILE A 151 16.58 19.25 -7.04
CA ILE A 151 15.90 20.10 -6.05
C ILE A 151 16.92 21.00 -5.34
N MET A 152 18.11 20.48 -5.01
CA MET A 152 19.16 21.23 -4.35
C MET A 152 19.76 22.33 -5.24
N SER A 153 19.82 22.12 -6.56
CA SER A 153 20.29 23.10 -7.54
C SER A 153 19.18 23.99 -8.09
N ASP A 154 17.94 23.84 -7.60
CA ASP A 154 16.76 24.58 -8.07
C ASP A 154 16.50 24.41 -9.58
N ASN A 155 16.76 23.22 -10.10
CA ASN A 155 16.65 22.88 -11.52
C ASN A 155 15.90 21.56 -11.70
N LEU A 156 14.62 21.54 -11.27
CA LEU A 156 13.77 20.35 -11.43
C LEU A 156 13.08 20.39 -12.79
N GLY A 157 13.27 19.33 -13.59
CA GLY A 157 12.58 19.13 -14.85
C GLY A 157 11.10 18.77 -14.68
N PRO A 158 10.33 18.75 -15.80
CA PRO A 158 8.92 18.38 -15.81
C PRO A 158 8.65 16.99 -15.23
N TRP A 159 7.38 16.68 -14.93
CA TRP A 159 6.93 15.39 -14.39
C TRP A 159 7.25 14.18 -15.28
N ASP A 160 7.41 14.38 -16.59
CA ASP A 160 7.59 13.34 -17.60
C ASP A 160 8.85 12.46 -17.39
N ASP A 161 9.86 12.97 -16.70
CA ASP A 161 11.08 12.21 -16.39
C ASP A 161 10.86 11.01 -15.46
N LEU A 162 9.69 10.87 -14.83
CA LEU A 162 9.35 9.75 -13.97
C LEU A 162 8.64 8.59 -14.69
N GLU A 163 8.09 8.83 -15.90
CA GLU A 163 7.23 7.88 -16.59
C GLU A 163 7.93 6.96 -17.60
N VAL A 164 9.19 7.20 -17.98
CA VAL A 164 9.83 6.57 -19.15
C VAL A 164 10.27 5.10 -18.95
N THR A 165 9.79 4.38 -17.97
CA THR A 165 10.04 2.93 -17.90
C THR A 165 8.82 2.07 -17.62
N ASN A 166 7.63 2.49 -18.09
CA ASN A 166 6.45 1.63 -18.07
C ASN A 166 5.99 1.21 -19.46
N THR A 167 6.91 0.95 -20.39
CA THR A 167 6.62 0.22 -21.62
C THR A 167 6.86 -1.26 -21.38
N GLY A 168 5.84 -1.93 -20.91
CA GLY A 168 5.86 -3.39 -20.81
C GLY A 168 4.91 -3.88 -19.75
N SER A 169 3.72 -4.20 -20.17
CA SER A 169 2.75 -5.12 -19.61
C SER A 169 3.07 -5.69 -18.22
N ASN A 170 2.13 -5.52 -17.32
CA ASN A 170 1.97 -6.30 -16.11
C ASN A 170 2.97 -6.07 -14.96
N GLY A 171 2.59 -5.19 -14.07
CA GLY A 171 3.08 -5.26 -12.71
C GLY A 171 4.11 -4.20 -12.38
N ASP A 172 3.64 -3.19 -11.67
CA ASP A 172 4.45 -2.39 -10.77
C ASP A 172 5.47 -3.33 -10.09
N PRO A 173 6.78 -3.02 -10.07
CA PRO A 173 7.79 -3.83 -9.33
C PRO A 173 7.40 -4.06 -7.87
N PHE A 174 6.59 -3.14 -7.31
CA PHE A 174 5.97 -3.27 -6.00
C PHE A 174 4.91 -4.39 -5.96
N SER A 175 4.03 -4.48 -6.95
CA SER A 175 3.09 -5.60 -7.09
C SER A 175 3.85 -6.93 -7.19
N GLY A 176 4.96 -6.99 -7.91
CA GLY A 176 5.80 -8.19 -8.00
C GLY A 176 6.50 -8.55 -6.69
N GLN A 177 6.99 -7.57 -5.93
CA GLN A 177 7.60 -7.81 -4.61
C GLN A 177 6.54 -8.13 -3.57
N LEU A 178 5.41 -7.45 -3.60
CA LEU A 178 4.28 -7.71 -2.71
C LEU A 178 3.68 -9.09 -2.98
N HIS A 179 3.50 -9.49 -4.24
CA HIS A 179 3.11 -10.86 -4.61
C HIS A 179 4.12 -11.91 -4.13
N LYS A 180 5.43 -11.62 -4.15
CA LYS A 180 6.45 -12.51 -3.58
C LYS A 180 6.36 -12.57 -2.06
N ARG A 181 6.14 -11.44 -1.39
CA ARG A 181 5.94 -11.37 0.07
C ARG A 181 4.63 -12.07 0.46
N LEU A 182 3.55 -11.84 -0.29
CA LEU A 182 2.25 -12.51 -0.12
C LEU A 182 2.40 -14.02 -0.23
N ARG A 183 3.01 -14.52 -1.31
CA ARG A 183 3.29 -15.97 -1.47
C ARG A 183 4.16 -16.53 -0.34
N ARG A 184 5.05 -15.72 0.23
CA ARG A 184 5.87 -16.14 1.37
C ARG A 184 5.04 -16.20 2.65
N VAL A 185 4.17 -15.20 2.89
CA VAL A 185 3.22 -15.19 4.01
C VAL A 185 2.22 -16.34 3.85
N GLU A 186 1.66 -16.55 2.67
CA GLU A 186 0.76 -17.70 2.38
C GLU A 186 1.42 -19.05 2.67
N LYS A 187 2.71 -19.21 2.29
CA LYS A 187 3.47 -20.44 2.61
C LYS A 187 3.65 -20.61 4.11
N LEU A 188 3.97 -19.53 4.84
CA LEU A 188 4.15 -19.59 6.29
C LEU A 188 2.83 -19.87 7.01
N VAL A 189 1.73 -19.25 6.60
CA VAL A 189 0.39 -19.48 7.13
C VAL A 189 -0.06 -20.92 6.88
N ARG A 190 0.14 -21.46 5.67
CA ARG A 190 -0.15 -22.87 5.36
C ARG A 190 0.70 -23.82 6.21
N ALA A 191 1.98 -23.50 6.37
CA ALA A 191 2.87 -24.32 7.21
C ALA A 191 2.43 -24.31 8.68
N GLN A 192 2.01 -23.15 9.20
CA GLN A 192 1.50 -23.00 10.56
C GLN A 192 0.18 -23.76 10.73
N SER A 193 -0.75 -23.69 9.78
CA SER A 193 -2.01 -24.44 9.80
C SER A 193 -1.78 -25.95 9.80
N MET A 194 -0.84 -26.43 9.00
CA MET A 194 -0.47 -27.87 8.99
C MET A 194 0.14 -28.33 10.31
N LEU A 195 0.99 -27.49 10.93
CA LEU A 195 1.57 -27.77 12.26
C LEU A 195 0.49 -27.80 13.35
N GLN A 196 -0.46 -26.87 13.29
CA GLN A 196 -1.58 -26.82 14.23
C GLN A 196 -2.45 -28.08 14.11
N GLN A 197 -2.79 -28.50 12.88
CA GLN A 197 -3.56 -29.72 12.64
C GLN A 197 -2.82 -30.99 13.12
N ARG A 198 -1.49 -31.01 12.98
CA ARG A 198 -0.67 -32.11 13.49
C ARG A 198 -0.66 -32.16 15.01
N LEU A 199 -0.51 -31.00 15.64
CA LEU A 199 -0.56 -30.86 17.11
C LEU A 199 -1.91 -31.30 17.67
N ASP A 200 -3.03 -30.88 17.04
CA ASP A 200 -4.38 -31.27 17.44
C ASP A 200 -4.64 -32.75 17.26
N ARG A 201 -3.97 -33.42 16.30
CA ARG A 201 -4.04 -34.87 16.12
C ARG A 201 -3.28 -35.59 17.25
N GLU A 202 -2.04 -35.19 17.52
CA GLU A 202 -1.23 -35.77 18.60
C GLU A 202 -1.90 -35.59 19.98
N ILE A 203 -2.51 -34.43 20.23
CA ILE A 203 -3.27 -34.18 21.48
C ILE A 203 -4.48 -35.16 21.58
N ARG A 204 -5.18 -35.41 20.47
CA ARG A 204 -6.31 -36.37 20.46
C ARG A 204 -5.85 -37.80 20.68
N GLU A 205 -4.73 -38.21 20.09
CA GLU A 205 -4.15 -39.53 20.29
C GLU A 205 -3.74 -39.73 21.75
N ILE A 206 -3.02 -38.77 22.37
CA ILE A 206 -2.65 -38.83 23.78
C ILE A 206 -3.87 -38.89 24.71
N LYS A 207 -4.93 -38.11 24.42
CA LYS A 207 -6.17 -38.15 25.20
C LYS A 207 -6.85 -39.53 25.11
N SER A 208 -6.90 -40.09 23.91
CA SER A 208 -7.46 -41.45 23.68
C SER A 208 -6.68 -42.54 24.42
N GLU A 209 -5.34 -42.45 24.45
CA GLU A 209 -4.48 -43.38 25.20
C GLU A 209 -4.69 -43.28 26.70
N LEU A 210 -4.82 -42.07 27.23
CA LEU A 210 -5.09 -41.84 28.66
C LEU A 210 -6.48 -42.35 29.07
N GLU A 211 -7.49 -42.26 28.21
CA GLU A 211 -8.84 -42.77 28.50
C GLU A 211 -8.92 -44.33 28.40
N THR A 212 -7.97 -44.97 27.70
CA THR A 212 -7.91 -46.43 27.61
C THR A 212 -7.14 -47.10 28.74
N HIS A 213 -6.38 -46.30 29.51
CA HIS A 213 -5.57 -46.78 30.63
C HIS A 213 -6.14 -46.41 32.04
N LEU A 214 -7.35 -45.83 32.07
CA LEU A 214 -8.15 -45.57 33.28
C LEU A 214 -9.33 -46.52 33.35
#